data_add127f372fce96aa44530e534b5bf66
#
_entry.id   add127f372fce96aa44530e534b5bf66
#
_cell.length_a   1.000
_cell.length_b   1.000
_cell.length_c   1.000
_cell.angle_alpha   90.00
_cell.angle_beta   90.00
_cell.angle_gamma   90.00
#
_symmetry.space_group_name_H-M   'P 1'
#
loop_
_entity.id
_entity.type
_entity.pdbx_description
1 polymer ?
#
loop_
_entity_poly.entity_id
_entity_poly.type
_entity_poly.pdbx_seq_one_letter_code
_entity_poly.pdbx_strand_id
1 'polypeptide(L)'
;MKSRLILLACCLSLFSCGQSDKTTGKAPEFAVITVETTTANLTNSYPATIRGKQDVEIRPMVSGFITKLHVDEGAVVRKGQVLFSIDPVQYQAAVNSAKAAVETAKAAVNTQELTVNNKRELNKKNIISNYDLQMAENQLAQTKAQLAQAEAQLVNAKNNLSYTSVTSPSDGVVGSIPYRVGSLVSPSVASPLTTVADISEMYAYFSMTERQLLSQIREGGSIKEILERMPDVQLQLIDGTMYADSGRVETISGVIDQTTGSVTMRAL
;
A
#
# COMPACT_ATOMS: atom_id res chain seq x y z
N MET A 1 45.13 75.29 -86.44
CA MET A 1 43.95 74.38 -86.59
C MET A 1 43.85 73.25 -85.53
N LYS A 2 44.90 73.01 -84.78
CA LYS A 2 44.87 71.89 -83.75
C LYS A 2 44.27 72.32 -82.38
N SER A 3 44.26 73.61 -82.02
CA SER A 3 43.77 74.10 -80.73
C SER A 3 42.23 74.24 -80.61
N ARG A 4 41.50 74.35 -81.73
CA ARG A 4 40.03 74.49 -81.74
C ARG A 4 39.33 73.13 -81.66
N LEU A 5 40.09 72.02 -82.05
CA LEU A 5 39.50 70.66 -81.96
C LEU A 5 39.53 70.15 -80.56
N ILE A 6 40.45 70.59 -79.71
CA ILE A 6 40.58 70.14 -78.30
C ILE A 6 39.49 70.81 -77.43
N LEU A 7 39.09 72.08 -77.76
CA LEU A 7 38.02 72.74 -76.98
C LEU A 7 36.63 72.11 -77.26
N LEU A 8 36.40 71.63 -78.48
CA LEU A 8 35.12 71.00 -78.85
C LEU A 8 35.00 69.58 -78.26
N ALA A 9 36.09 68.87 -78.03
CA ALA A 9 36.10 67.53 -77.38
C ALA A 9 35.85 67.63 -75.85
N CYS A 10 36.27 68.78 -75.22
CA CYS A 10 36.07 68.99 -73.79
C CYS A 10 34.63 69.41 -73.40
N CYS A 11 33.89 70.04 -74.36
CA CYS A 11 32.52 70.45 -74.15
C CYS A 11 31.51 69.30 -74.31
N LEU A 12 31.87 68.20 -75.03
CA LEU A 12 30.96 67.06 -75.18
C LEU A 12 31.03 66.07 -74.01
N SER A 13 32.00 66.15 -73.10
CA SER A 13 32.10 65.24 -71.91
C SER A 13 31.35 65.78 -70.70
N LEU A 14 30.70 66.86 -70.74
CA LEU A 14 29.94 67.45 -69.55
C LEU A 14 28.42 67.20 -69.60
N PHE A 15 27.90 66.47 -70.59
CA PHE A 15 26.46 66.16 -70.66
C PHE A 15 26.09 64.71 -70.24
N SER A 16 27.00 64.02 -69.56
CA SER A 16 26.66 62.72 -68.95
C SER A 16 26.22 62.91 -67.49
N CYS A 17 25.17 63.73 -67.32
CA CYS A 17 24.47 63.77 -66.07
C CYS A 17 23.46 62.56 -66.03
N GLY A 18 23.92 61.51 -65.40
CA GLY A 18 23.16 60.27 -65.30
C GLY A 18 21.76 60.51 -64.76
N GLN A 19 20.80 60.07 -65.49
CA GLN A 19 19.42 59.90 -65.09
C GLN A 19 19.45 58.88 -63.97
N SER A 20 19.31 59.38 -62.72
CA SER A 20 19.12 58.56 -61.57
C SER A 20 17.72 57.98 -61.72
N ASP A 21 17.66 56.79 -62.33
CA ASP A 21 16.47 55.96 -62.19
C ASP A 21 16.25 55.74 -60.70
N LYS A 22 15.34 56.52 -60.16
CA LYS A 22 14.68 56.15 -58.89
C LYS A 22 13.91 54.89 -59.17
N THR A 23 14.63 53.77 -59.20
CA THR A 23 13.96 52.52 -58.90
C THR A 23 13.37 52.66 -57.54
N THR A 24 12.11 53.07 -57.49
CA THR A 24 11.23 52.85 -56.37
C THR A 24 11.24 51.31 -56.20
N GLY A 25 12.25 50.82 -55.47
CA GLY A 25 12.27 49.43 -55.05
C GLY A 25 10.97 49.24 -54.28
N LYS A 26 10.02 48.58 -54.92
CA LYS A 26 8.86 48.08 -54.22
C LYS A 26 9.43 47.32 -53.02
N ALA A 27 9.07 47.80 -51.80
CA ALA A 27 9.45 47.10 -50.59
C ALA A 27 9.05 45.61 -50.75
N PRO A 28 9.92 44.66 -50.44
CA PRO A 28 9.56 43.24 -50.55
C PRO A 28 8.28 42.98 -49.76
N GLU A 29 7.26 42.48 -50.43
CA GLU A 29 6.03 42.05 -49.77
C GLU A 29 6.33 40.75 -49.06
N PHE A 30 6.31 40.78 -47.73
CA PHE A 30 6.39 39.60 -46.89
C PHE A 30 4.98 39.07 -46.59
N ALA A 31 4.78 37.78 -46.78
CA ALA A 31 3.55 37.15 -46.29
C ALA A 31 3.51 37.23 -44.76
N VAL A 32 2.51 37.89 -44.21
CA VAL A 32 2.28 37.97 -42.77
C VAL A 32 1.08 37.09 -42.44
N ILE A 33 1.21 36.33 -41.36
CA ILE A 33 0.12 35.57 -40.80
C ILE A 33 -0.36 36.28 -39.55
N THR A 34 -1.64 36.54 -39.47
CA THR A 34 -2.25 37.01 -38.26
C THR A 34 -2.29 35.90 -37.23
N VAL A 35 -1.55 36.04 -36.13
CA VAL A 35 -1.56 35.07 -35.04
C VAL A 35 -2.81 35.33 -34.19
N GLU A 36 -3.73 34.40 -34.24
CA GLU A 36 -4.89 34.41 -33.36
C GLU A 36 -4.53 33.75 -32.03
N THR A 37 -5.06 34.29 -30.94
CA THR A 37 -4.92 33.64 -29.63
C THR A 37 -5.84 32.45 -29.59
N THR A 38 -5.27 31.25 -29.41
CA THR A 38 -6.03 30.01 -29.17
C THR A 38 -5.76 29.51 -27.79
N THR A 39 -6.79 28.86 -27.22
CA THR A 39 -6.63 28.19 -25.92
C THR A 39 -6.03 26.80 -26.16
N ALA A 40 -4.86 26.54 -25.60
CA ALA A 40 -4.23 25.22 -25.62
C ALA A 40 -4.37 24.58 -24.25
N ASN A 41 -4.90 23.36 -24.21
CA ASN A 41 -4.88 22.54 -23.01
C ASN A 41 -3.51 21.87 -22.90
N LEU A 42 -2.76 22.20 -21.87
CA LEU A 42 -1.49 21.57 -21.56
C LEU A 42 -1.75 20.32 -20.72
N THR A 43 -1.42 19.16 -21.25
CA THR A 43 -1.49 17.89 -20.54
C THR A 43 -0.08 17.44 -20.16
N ASN A 44 0.09 17.05 -18.89
CA ASN A 44 1.31 16.43 -18.41
C ASN A 44 1.03 14.93 -18.22
N SER A 45 1.91 14.06 -18.73
CA SER A 45 1.84 12.62 -18.55
C SER A 45 2.86 12.18 -17.51
N TYR A 46 2.43 11.29 -16.62
CA TYR A 46 3.25 10.70 -15.58
C TYR A 46 3.15 9.18 -15.65
N PRO A 47 4.27 8.44 -15.58
CA PRO A 47 4.20 6.99 -15.44
C PRO A 47 3.53 6.65 -14.11
N ALA A 48 2.52 5.78 -14.17
CA ALA A 48 1.76 5.37 -13.01
C ALA A 48 1.82 3.86 -12.80
N THR A 49 1.83 3.46 -11.52
CA THR A 49 1.67 2.06 -11.12
C THR A 49 0.28 1.90 -10.50
N ILE A 50 -0.51 0.96 -11.03
CA ILE A 50 -1.85 0.66 -10.52
C ILE A 50 -1.73 -0.44 -9.48
N ARG A 51 -2.39 -0.25 -8.33
CA ARG A 51 -2.50 -1.25 -7.25
C ARG A 51 -3.94 -1.31 -6.78
N GLY A 52 -4.35 -2.48 -6.27
CA GLY A 52 -5.61 -2.63 -5.56
C GLY A 52 -5.64 -1.75 -4.30
N LYS A 53 -6.83 -1.53 -3.77
CA LYS A 53 -7.04 -0.78 -2.53
C LYS A 53 -6.22 -1.36 -1.37
N GLN A 54 -6.12 -2.68 -1.33
CA GLN A 54 -5.37 -3.40 -0.33
C GLN A 54 -4.82 -4.71 -0.91
N ASP A 55 -3.51 -4.85 -0.89
CA ASP A 55 -2.82 -6.10 -1.23
C ASP A 55 -2.31 -6.72 0.07
N VAL A 56 -2.88 -7.84 0.48
CA VAL A 56 -2.51 -8.53 1.71
C VAL A 56 -1.74 -9.81 1.39
N GLU A 57 -0.50 -9.89 1.85
CA GLU A 57 0.28 -11.12 1.78
C GLU A 57 -0.21 -12.13 2.82
N ILE A 58 -0.58 -13.30 2.37
CA ILE A 58 -1.02 -14.39 3.21
C ILE A 58 0.19 -15.26 3.56
N ARG A 59 0.59 -15.20 4.83
CA ARG A 59 1.72 -15.96 5.36
C ARG A 59 1.25 -16.97 6.41
N PRO A 60 1.86 -18.16 6.50
CA PRO A 60 1.49 -19.12 7.53
C PRO A 60 1.98 -18.63 8.90
N MET A 61 1.19 -18.81 9.93
CA MET A 61 1.56 -18.48 11.32
C MET A 61 2.13 -19.67 12.08
N VAL A 62 2.02 -20.88 11.50
CA VAL A 62 2.53 -22.13 12.06
C VAL A 62 3.27 -22.94 10.99
N SER A 63 4.15 -23.85 11.43
CA SER A 63 4.91 -24.72 10.52
C SER A 63 4.17 -26.02 10.26
N GLY A 64 4.23 -26.53 9.04
CA GLY A 64 3.65 -27.85 8.69
C GLY A 64 3.52 -28.03 7.19
N PHE A 65 3.04 -29.19 6.79
CA PHE A 65 2.78 -29.50 5.38
C PHE A 65 1.39 -28.98 4.96
N ILE A 66 1.29 -28.40 3.77
CA ILE A 66 -0.02 -28.07 3.17
C ILE A 66 -0.73 -29.38 2.83
N THR A 67 -1.89 -29.62 3.45
CA THR A 67 -2.71 -30.81 3.21
C THR A 67 -3.75 -30.56 2.12
N LYS A 68 -4.25 -29.34 2.01
CA LYS A 68 -5.28 -28.99 1.04
C LYS A 68 -5.20 -27.51 0.63
N LEU A 69 -5.40 -27.25 -0.66
CA LEU A 69 -5.74 -25.95 -1.23
C LEU A 69 -7.26 -25.89 -1.43
N HIS A 70 -7.88 -24.82 -0.97
CA HIS A 70 -9.33 -24.61 -1.08
C HIS A 70 -9.70 -23.62 -2.17
N VAL A 71 -8.71 -22.97 -2.76
CA VAL A 71 -8.86 -21.92 -3.76
C VAL A 71 -7.83 -22.08 -4.87
N ASP A 72 -8.15 -21.59 -6.05
CA ASP A 72 -7.25 -21.49 -7.19
C ASP A 72 -6.75 -20.06 -7.39
N GLU A 73 -5.68 -19.91 -8.18
CA GLU A 73 -5.18 -18.60 -8.59
C GLU A 73 -6.26 -17.82 -9.38
N GLY A 74 -6.43 -16.55 -9.09
CA GLY A 74 -7.47 -15.72 -9.71
C GLY A 74 -8.88 -15.90 -9.11
N ALA A 75 -9.08 -16.78 -8.14
CA ALA A 75 -10.38 -16.97 -7.50
C ALA A 75 -10.78 -15.76 -6.65
N VAL A 76 -12.07 -15.40 -6.68
CA VAL A 76 -12.63 -14.39 -5.77
C VAL A 76 -12.92 -15.04 -4.43
N VAL A 77 -12.45 -14.43 -3.36
CA VAL A 77 -12.59 -14.91 -1.98
C VAL A 77 -13.20 -13.85 -1.07
N ARG A 78 -13.83 -14.32 0.01
CA ARG A 78 -14.41 -13.46 1.04
C ARG A 78 -13.56 -13.50 2.30
N LYS A 79 -13.64 -12.45 3.09
CA LYS A 79 -13.05 -12.39 4.42
C LYS A 79 -13.48 -13.58 5.27
N GLY A 80 -12.50 -14.26 5.89
CA GLY A 80 -12.72 -15.47 6.70
C GLY A 80 -12.81 -16.78 5.91
N GLN A 81 -12.82 -16.74 4.57
CA GLN A 81 -12.81 -17.94 3.74
C GLN A 81 -11.47 -18.68 3.89
N VAL A 82 -11.52 -20.00 4.10
CA VAL A 82 -10.32 -20.85 4.19
C VAL A 82 -9.66 -20.94 2.83
N LEU A 83 -8.37 -20.63 2.77
CA LEU A 83 -7.54 -20.69 1.57
C LEU A 83 -6.67 -21.96 1.54
N PHE A 84 -6.01 -22.25 2.67
CA PHE A 84 -5.09 -23.37 2.82
C PHE A 84 -5.37 -24.11 4.12
N SER A 85 -5.17 -25.41 4.12
CA SER A 85 -5.09 -26.24 5.32
C SER A 85 -3.68 -26.78 5.49
N ILE A 86 -3.11 -26.57 6.69
CA ILE A 86 -1.84 -27.11 7.14
C ILE A 86 -2.15 -28.32 8.02
N ASP A 87 -1.27 -29.32 8.06
CA ASP A 87 -1.45 -30.53 8.87
C ASP A 87 -1.72 -30.19 10.35
N PRO A 88 -2.92 -30.49 10.87
CA PRO A 88 -3.32 -30.10 12.22
C PRO A 88 -2.94 -31.14 13.28
N VAL A 89 -2.43 -32.32 12.91
CA VAL A 89 -2.31 -33.50 13.82
C VAL A 89 -1.54 -33.17 15.09
N GLN A 90 -0.35 -32.58 14.96
CA GLN A 90 0.48 -32.18 16.12
C GLN A 90 -0.18 -31.09 16.98
N TYR A 91 -0.87 -30.15 16.36
CA TYR A 91 -1.55 -29.06 17.07
C TYR A 91 -2.79 -29.54 17.80
N GLN A 92 -3.54 -30.47 17.21
CA GLN A 92 -4.67 -31.12 17.87
C GLN A 92 -4.21 -31.94 19.07
N ALA A 93 -3.10 -32.68 18.97
CA ALA A 93 -2.51 -33.40 20.10
C ALA A 93 -2.09 -32.43 21.23
N ALA A 94 -1.50 -31.29 20.90
CA ALA A 94 -1.16 -30.24 21.89
C ALA A 94 -2.40 -29.67 22.60
N VAL A 95 -3.50 -29.44 21.88
CA VAL A 95 -4.78 -29.00 22.47
C VAL A 95 -5.32 -30.06 23.43
N ASN A 96 -5.30 -31.33 23.04
CA ASN A 96 -5.78 -32.43 23.90
C ASN A 96 -4.95 -32.55 25.18
N SER A 97 -3.62 -32.43 25.08
CA SER A 97 -2.71 -32.40 26.23
C SER A 97 -2.97 -31.22 27.17
N ALA A 98 -3.08 -30.01 26.61
CA ALA A 98 -3.37 -28.81 27.40
C ALA A 98 -4.74 -28.89 28.06
N LYS A 99 -5.76 -29.47 27.39
CA LYS A 99 -7.07 -29.69 27.96
C LYS A 99 -7.01 -30.63 29.17
N ALA A 100 -6.26 -31.74 29.07
CA ALA A 100 -6.07 -32.65 30.19
C ALA A 100 -5.38 -31.97 31.38
N ALA A 101 -4.39 -31.10 31.12
CA ALA A 101 -3.73 -30.31 32.19
C ALA A 101 -4.71 -29.37 32.91
N VAL A 102 -5.62 -28.73 32.18
CA VAL A 102 -6.69 -27.88 32.77
C VAL A 102 -7.61 -28.72 33.67
N GLU A 103 -8.04 -29.89 33.21
CA GLU A 103 -8.92 -30.76 34.04
C GLU A 103 -8.21 -31.21 35.31
N THR A 104 -6.92 -31.56 35.24
CA THR A 104 -6.11 -31.91 36.41
C THR A 104 -5.98 -30.73 37.40
N ALA A 105 -5.67 -29.51 36.90
CA ALA A 105 -5.57 -28.33 37.73
C ALA A 105 -6.91 -27.96 38.37
N LYS A 106 -8.00 -28.13 37.65
CA LYS A 106 -9.38 -27.89 38.14
C LYS A 106 -9.75 -28.86 39.28
N ALA A 107 -9.41 -30.14 39.13
CA ALA A 107 -9.61 -31.11 40.19
C ALA A 107 -8.80 -30.78 41.44
N ALA A 108 -7.57 -30.28 41.28
CA ALA A 108 -6.75 -29.82 42.40
C ALA A 108 -7.37 -28.59 43.12
N VAL A 109 -7.92 -27.63 42.38
CA VAL A 109 -8.64 -26.49 42.94
C VAL A 109 -9.86 -26.96 43.75
N ASN A 110 -10.66 -27.83 43.18
CA ASN A 110 -11.84 -28.36 43.87
C ASN A 110 -11.47 -29.03 45.21
N THR A 111 -10.42 -29.87 45.22
CA THR A 111 -9.90 -30.49 46.44
C THR A 111 -9.44 -29.47 47.46
N GLN A 112 -8.74 -28.42 47.03
CA GLN A 112 -8.24 -27.39 47.92
C GLN A 112 -9.39 -26.48 48.45
N GLU A 113 -10.45 -26.24 47.66
CA GLU A 113 -11.63 -25.52 48.09
C GLU A 113 -12.38 -26.27 49.21
N LEU A 114 -12.52 -27.59 49.06
CA LEU A 114 -13.07 -28.43 50.14
C LEU A 114 -12.24 -28.33 51.42
N THR A 115 -10.89 -28.37 51.29
CA THR A 115 -9.99 -28.23 52.42
C THR A 115 -10.13 -26.89 53.13
N VAL A 116 -10.21 -25.78 52.38
CA VAL A 116 -10.41 -24.44 52.95
C VAL A 116 -11.76 -24.33 53.62
N ASN A 117 -12.82 -24.84 52.99
CA ASN A 117 -14.17 -24.80 53.58
C ASN A 117 -14.24 -25.57 54.91
N ASN A 118 -13.65 -26.78 54.97
CA ASN A 118 -13.55 -27.55 56.19
C ASN A 118 -12.77 -26.81 57.29
N LYS A 119 -11.59 -26.26 56.95
CA LYS A 119 -10.78 -25.47 57.89
C LYS A 119 -11.50 -24.20 58.36
N ARG A 120 -12.26 -23.55 57.48
CA ARG A 120 -13.07 -22.38 57.86
C ARG A 120 -14.15 -22.72 58.90
N GLU A 121 -14.80 -23.88 58.76
CA GLU A 121 -15.79 -24.33 59.75
C GLU A 121 -15.12 -24.71 61.08
N LEU A 122 -13.93 -25.35 61.06
CA LEU A 122 -13.16 -25.66 62.31
C LEU A 122 -12.65 -24.39 62.98
N ASN A 123 -12.21 -23.37 62.24
CA ASN A 123 -11.79 -22.09 62.77
C ASN A 123 -12.96 -21.35 63.44
N LYS A 124 -14.13 -21.32 62.86
CA LYS A 124 -15.34 -20.75 63.45
C LYS A 124 -15.70 -21.38 64.84
N LYS A 125 -15.34 -22.65 65.03
CA LYS A 125 -15.48 -23.37 66.28
C LYS A 125 -14.31 -23.24 67.22
N ASN A 126 -13.31 -22.39 66.88
CA ASN A 126 -12.06 -22.20 67.65
C ASN A 126 -11.25 -23.50 67.81
N ILE A 127 -11.34 -24.49 66.88
CA ILE A 127 -10.60 -25.73 66.92
C ILE A 127 -9.21 -25.57 66.31
N ILE A 128 -9.06 -24.69 65.29
CA ILE A 128 -7.79 -24.38 64.63
C ILE A 128 -7.48 -22.88 64.69
N SER A 129 -6.22 -22.54 64.52
CA SER A 129 -5.74 -21.15 64.54
C SER A 129 -6.10 -20.38 63.26
N ASN A 130 -6.18 -19.06 63.31
CA ASN A 130 -6.30 -18.21 62.12
C ASN A 130 -5.14 -18.41 61.17
N TYR A 131 -3.94 -18.74 61.69
CA TYR A 131 -2.75 -19.03 60.85
C TYR A 131 -2.99 -20.27 59.96
N ASP A 132 -3.56 -21.35 60.53
CA ASP A 132 -3.85 -22.57 59.81
C ASP A 132 -4.88 -22.36 58.69
N LEU A 133 -5.87 -21.51 58.93
CA LEU A 133 -6.85 -21.12 57.91
C LEU A 133 -6.16 -20.31 56.82
N GLN A 134 -5.36 -19.29 57.17
CA GLN A 134 -4.68 -18.43 56.21
C GLN A 134 -3.71 -19.22 55.32
N MET A 135 -3.01 -20.21 55.92
CA MET A 135 -2.16 -21.11 55.12
C MET A 135 -2.95 -21.91 54.07
N ALA A 136 -4.13 -22.40 54.41
CA ALA A 136 -4.97 -23.12 53.49
C ALA A 136 -5.55 -22.21 52.38
N GLU A 137 -5.89 -20.96 52.71
CA GLU A 137 -6.38 -19.95 51.76
C GLU A 137 -5.24 -19.57 50.78
N ASN A 138 -4.00 -19.38 51.27
CA ASN A 138 -2.85 -19.14 50.43
C ASN A 138 -2.56 -20.32 49.48
N GLN A 139 -2.69 -21.56 49.97
CA GLN A 139 -2.54 -22.76 49.16
C GLN A 139 -3.64 -22.85 48.06
N LEU A 140 -4.89 -22.45 48.39
CA LEU A 140 -5.95 -22.36 47.41
C LEU A 140 -5.64 -21.30 46.34
N ALA A 141 -5.14 -20.12 46.74
CA ALA A 141 -4.75 -19.08 45.83
C ALA A 141 -3.63 -19.57 44.87
N GLN A 142 -2.63 -20.30 45.37
CA GLN A 142 -1.58 -20.91 44.57
C GLN A 142 -2.15 -21.90 43.55
N THR A 143 -3.07 -22.79 43.98
CA THR A 143 -3.69 -23.78 43.10
C THR A 143 -4.56 -23.13 42.03
N LYS A 144 -5.28 -22.06 42.37
CA LYS A 144 -6.04 -21.22 41.41
C LYS A 144 -5.12 -20.57 40.38
N ALA A 145 -3.94 -20.09 40.77
CA ALA A 145 -2.97 -19.53 39.86
C ALA A 145 -2.43 -20.60 38.88
N GLN A 146 -2.24 -21.86 39.36
CA GLN A 146 -1.84 -22.97 38.50
C GLN A 146 -2.95 -23.34 37.47
N LEU A 147 -4.22 -23.28 37.88
CA LEU A 147 -5.34 -23.47 36.95
C LEU A 147 -5.35 -22.37 35.86
N ALA A 148 -5.19 -21.11 36.25
CA ALA A 148 -5.13 -19.99 35.29
C ALA A 148 -3.96 -20.15 34.32
N GLN A 149 -2.81 -20.65 34.77
CA GLN A 149 -1.67 -20.96 33.90
C GLN A 149 -2.00 -22.06 32.89
N ALA A 150 -2.66 -23.15 33.33
CA ALA A 150 -3.06 -24.25 32.45
C ALA A 150 -4.09 -23.79 31.42
N GLU A 151 -5.06 -22.96 31.83
CA GLU A 151 -6.05 -22.35 30.92
C GLU A 151 -5.38 -21.46 29.86
N ALA A 152 -4.40 -20.63 30.24
CA ALA A 152 -3.63 -19.83 29.28
C ALA A 152 -2.87 -20.73 28.27
N GLN A 153 -2.30 -21.84 28.72
CA GLN A 153 -1.64 -22.80 27.84
C GLN A 153 -2.64 -23.45 26.84
N LEU A 154 -3.85 -23.76 27.31
CA LEU A 154 -4.91 -24.29 26.43
C LEU A 154 -5.34 -23.27 25.38
N VAL A 155 -5.45 -21.99 25.74
CA VAL A 155 -5.75 -20.91 24.78
C VAL A 155 -4.65 -20.82 23.72
N ASN A 156 -3.39 -20.86 24.11
CA ASN A 156 -2.25 -20.84 23.17
C ASN A 156 -2.28 -22.04 22.23
N ALA A 157 -2.53 -23.24 22.75
CA ALA A 157 -2.63 -24.45 21.92
C ALA A 157 -3.79 -24.37 20.90
N LYS A 158 -4.96 -23.85 21.33
CA LYS A 158 -6.12 -23.63 20.45
C LYS A 158 -5.82 -22.59 19.35
N ASN A 159 -5.13 -21.51 19.67
CA ASN A 159 -4.73 -20.49 18.69
C ASN A 159 -3.79 -21.11 17.64
N ASN A 160 -2.80 -21.88 18.07
CA ASN A 160 -1.88 -22.57 17.14
C ASN A 160 -2.64 -23.56 16.24
N LEU A 161 -3.62 -24.27 16.77
CA LEU A 161 -4.49 -25.14 15.98
C LEU A 161 -5.34 -24.32 14.98
N SER A 162 -5.88 -23.18 15.38
CA SER A 162 -6.66 -22.33 14.47
C SER A 162 -5.82 -21.82 13.30
N TYR A 163 -4.54 -21.56 13.51
CA TYR A 163 -3.60 -21.10 12.48
C TYR A 163 -3.26 -22.18 11.44
N THR A 164 -3.62 -23.45 11.69
CA THR A 164 -3.51 -24.49 10.64
C THR A 164 -4.54 -24.32 9.53
N SER A 165 -5.61 -23.59 9.77
CA SER A 165 -6.58 -23.16 8.76
C SER A 165 -6.27 -21.71 8.37
N VAL A 166 -5.57 -21.52 7.27
CA VAL A 166 -5.20 -20.19 6.77
C VAL A 166 -6.38 -19.57 6.04
N THR A 167 -6.88 -18.46 6.55
CA THR A 167 -8.06 -17.75 6.02
C THR A 167 -7.71 -16.40 5.40
N SER A 168 -8.57 -15.91 4.51
CA SER A 168 -8.44 -14.57 3.96
C SER A 168 -8.82 -13.50 5.00
N PRO A 169 -7.99 -12.47 5.23
CA PRO A 169 -8.30 -11.36 6.13
C PRO A 169 -9.27 -10.32 5.50
N SER A 170 -9.41 -10.31 4.18
CA SER A 170 -10.22 -9.37 3.40
C SER A 170 -10.95 -10.08 2.27
N ASP A 171 -11.94 -9.40 1.69
CA ASP A 171 -12.48 -9.75 0.40
C ASP A 171 -11.45 -9.42 -0.68
N GLY A 172 -11.46 -10.14 -1.82
CA GLY A 172 -10.54 -9.85 -2.91
C GLY A 172 -10.32 -11.01 -3.85
N VAL A 173 -9.28 -10.89 -4.68
CA VAL A 173 -8.85 -11.90 -5.65
C VAL A 173 -7.53 -12.51 -5.23
N VAL A 174 -7.44 -13.82 -5.31
CA VAL A 174 -6.23 -14.60 -4.98
C VAL A 174 -5.20 -14.42 -6.08
N GLY A 175 -3.99 -14.03 -5.70
CA GLY A 175 -2.83 -13.94 -6.59
C GLY A 175 -2.22 -15.30 -6.91
N SER A 176 -0.94 -15.31 -7.28
CA SER A 176 -0.21 -16.55 -7.55
C SER A 176 -0.02 -17.39 -6.27
N ILE A 177 -0.02 -18.72 -6.43
CA ILE A 177 0.16 -19.69 -5.35
C ILE A 177 1.44 -20.50 -5.63
N PRO A 178 2.60 -20.07 -5.10
CA PRO A 178 3.88 -20.75 -5.35
C PRO A 178 3.98 -22.13 -4.66
N TYR A 179 3.18 -22.38 -3.63
CA TYR A 179 3.19 -23.61 -2.86
C TYR A 179 2.08 -24.56 -3.29
N ARG A 180 2.36 -25.87 -3.27
CA ARG A 180 1.41 -26.93 -3.64
C ARG A 180 1.13 -27.84 -2.45
N VAL A 181 0.10 -28.67 -2.55
CA VAL A 181 -0.17 -29.71 -1.55
C VAL A 181 1.08 -30.56 -1.35
N GLY A 182 1.46 -30.82 -0.10
CA GLY A 182 2.69 -31.49 0.29
C GLY A 182 3.90 -30.58 0.50
N SER A 183 3.82 -29.30 0.18
CA SER A 183 4.90 -28.34 0.50
C SER A 183 4.98 -28.08 2.01
N LEU A 184 6.21 -28.05 2.54
CA LEU A 184 6.47 -27.60 3.91
C LEU A 184 6.48 -26.08 3.96
N VAL A 185 5.71 -25.50 4.87
CA VAL A 185 5.63 -24.06 5.09
C VAL A 185 5.89 -23.70 6.54
N SER A 186 6.36 -22.48 6.79
CA SER A 186 6.64 -21.97 8.14
C SER A 186 6.50 -20.44 8.15
N PRO A 187 6.41 -19.78 9.32
CA PRO A 187 6.37 -18.31 9.42
C PRO A 187 7.57 -17.59 8.78
N SER A 188 8.71 -18.28 8.63
CA SER A 188 9.97 -17.74 8.10
C SER A 188 10.17 -17.96 6.61
N VAL A 189 9.17 -18.48 5.87
CA VAL A 189 9.30 -18.65 4.41
C VAL A 189 9.47 -17.30 3.71
N ALA A 190 10.36 -17.25 2.70
CA ALA A 190 10.69 -16.02 2.00
C ALA A 190 9.49 -15.45 1.22
N SER A 191 8.74 -16.32 0.52
CA SER A 191 7.58 -15.92 -0.26
C SER A 191 6.28 -16.18 0.50
N PRO A 192 5.25 -15.30 0.37
CA PRO A 192 3.92 -15.58 0.94
C PRO A 192 3.27 -16.80 0.29
N LEU A 193 2.29 -17.41 0.94
CA LEU A 193 1.48 -18.49 0.37
C LEU A 193 0.70 -18.03 -0.86
N THR A 194 0.18 -16.82 -0.78
CA THR A 194 -0.47 -16.07 -1.85
C THR A 194 -0.63 -14.62 -1.41
N THR A 195 -1.13 -13.79 -2.31
CA THR A 195 -1.58 -12.43 -2.01
C THR A 195 -3.08 -12.35 -2.29
N VAL A 196 -3.83 -11.69 -1.42
CA VAL A 196 -5.24 -11.36 -1.69
C VAL A 196 -5.31 -9.86 -1.97
N ALA A 197 -5.70 -9.51 -3.20
CA ALA A 197 -5.82 -8.15 -3.66
C ALA A 197 -7.29 -7.71 -3.68
N ASP A 198 -7.61 -6.65 -2.97
CA ASP A 198 -8.90 -5.98 -3.08
C ASP A 198 -8.87 -5.05 -4.30
N ILE A 199 -9.55 -5.49 -5.37
CA ILE A 199 -9.63 -4.77 -6.64
C ILE A 199 -10.96 -4.00 -6.81
N SER A 200 -11.74 -3.85 -5.73
CA SER A 200 -13.00 -3.08 -5.77
C SER A 200 -12.76 -1.60 -6.07
N GLU A 201 -11.64 -1.09 -5.61
CA GLU A 201 -11.12 0.24 -5.89
C GLU A 201 -9.65 0.13 -6.26
N MET A 202 -9.22 0.90 -7.26
CA MET A 202 -7.84 0.87 -7.74
C MET A 202 -7.18 2.21 -7.48
N TYR A 203 -5.95 2.16 -6.99
CA TYR A 203 -5.12 3.33 -6.79
C TYR A 203 -4.03 3.42 -7.85
N ALA A 204 -3.97 4.56 -8.53
CA ALA A 204 -2.87 4.91 -9.40
C ALA A 204 -1.83 5.72 -8.61
N TYR A 205 -0.63 5.16 -8.48
CA TYR A 205 0.53 5.83 -7.86
C TYR A 205 1.42 6.39 -8.96
N PHE A 206 1.69 7.68 -8.89
CA PHE A 206 2.59 8.36 -9.80
C PHE A 206 3.45 9.38 -9.06
N SER A 207 4.56 9.81 -9.65
CA SER A 207 5.49 10.71 -9.01
C SER A 207 5.58 12.04 -9.74
N MET A 208 5.59 13.13 -8.97
CA MET A 208 5.83 14.50 -9.44
C MET A 208 7.17 14.97 -8.90
N THR A 209 7.91 15.76 -9.68
CA THR A 209 9.17 16.33 -9.21
C THR A 209 8.93 17.41 -8.14
N GLU A 210 9.89 17.57 -7.22
CA GLU A 210 9.84 18.63 -6.20
C GLU A 210 9.65 20.01 -6.82
N ARG A 211 10.30 20.28 -7.95
CA ARG A 211 10.16 21.57 -8.66
C ARG A 211 8.71 21.85 -9.07
N GLN A 212 8.02 20.86 -9.60
CA GLN A 212 6.61 20.97 -9.99
C GLN A 212 5.72 21.17 -8.75
N LEU A 213 5.96 20.42 -7.68
CA LEU A 213 5.23 20.60 -6.43
C LEU A 213 5.43 21.99 -5.84
N LEU A 214 6.68 22.49 -5.80
CA LEU A 214 6.97 23.84 -5.31
C LEU A 214 6.30 24.95 -6.13
N SER A 215 6.18 24.78 -7.47
CA SER A 215 5.42 25.72 -8.29
C SER A 215 3.95 25.75 -7.90
N GLN A 216 3.35 24.57 -7.67
CA GLN A 216 1.95 24.45 -7.23
C GLN A 216 1.73 25.07 -5.83
N ILE A 217 2.67 24.85 -4.89
CA ILE A 217 2.60 25.44 -3.54
C ILE A 217 2.66 26.95 -3.59
N ARG A 218 3.51 27.54 -4.46
CA ARG A 218 3.60 28.99 -4.61
C ARG A 218 2.31 29.63 -5.14
N GLU A 219 1.58 28.90 -5.98
CA GLU A 219 0.32 29.34 -6.56
C GLU A 219 -0.89 29.04 -5.65
N GLY A 220 -0.80 27.98 -4.87
CA GLY A 220 -1.93 27.36 -4.18
C GLY A 220 -1.88 27.37 -2.65
N GLY A 221 -0.76 27.69 -2.02
CA GLY A 221 -0.63 27.73 -0.55
C GLY A 221 -0.37 26.35 0.06
N SER A 222 -1.34 25.72 0.69
CA SER A 222 -1.19 24.43 1.38
C SER A 222 -1.41 23.22 0.46
N ILE A 223 -0.84 22.06 0.83
CA ILE A 223 -1.07 20.79 0.12
C ILE A 223 -2.57 20.47 0.00
N LYS A 224 -3.36 20.82 1.02
CA LYS A 224 -4.81 20.59 1.01
C LYS A 224 -5.50 21.42 -0.06
N GLU A 225 -5.15 22.69 -0.20
CA GLU A 225 -5.70 23.58 -1.22
C GLU A 225 -5.27 23.18 -2.64
N ILE A 226 -4.07 22.61 -2.77
CA ILE A 226 -3.59 22.05 -4.04
C ILE A 226 -4.47 20.84 -4.43
N LEU A 227 -4.72 19.91 -3.51
CA LEU A 227 -5.56 18.74 -3.75
C LEU A 227 -6.99 19.12 -4.16
N GLU A 228 -7.57 20.14 -3.52
CA GLU A 228 -8.92 20.62 -3.83
C GLU A 228 -9.02 21.26 -5.23
N ARG A 229 -7.94 21.87 -5.74
CA ARG A 229 -7.87 22.51 -7.06
C ARG A 229 -7.34 21.62 -8.17
N MET A 230 -6.77 20.47 -7.82
CA MET A 230 -6.20 19.55 -8.79
C MET A 230 -7.28 19.01 -9.72
N PRO A 231 -7.09 19.08 -11.04
CA PRO A 231 -8.04 18.49 -11.98
C PRO A 231 -8.07 16.96 -11.84
N ASP A 232 -9.17 16.37 -12.26
CA ASP A 232 -9.26 14.93 -12.39
C ASP A 232 -8.21 14.42 -13.36
N VAL A 233 -7.62 13.27 -13.06
CA VAL A 233 -6.61 12.61 -13.86
C VAL A 233 -7.24 11.52 -14.72
N GLN A 234 -6.75 11.37 -15.93
CA GLN A 234 -7.16 10.31 -16.83
C GLN A 234 -6.04 9.28 -16.96
N LEU A 235 -6.39 8.02 -16.98
CA LEU A 235 -5.44 6.93 -17.15
C LEU A 235 -5.35 6.55 -18.63
N GLN A 236 -4.13 6.65 -19.18
CA GLN A 236 -3.83 6.10 -20.50
C GLN A 236 -3.20 4.71 -20.32
N LEU A 237 -3.82 3.73 -20.93
CA LEU A 237 -3.33 2.36 -20.90
C LEU A 237 -2.10 2.18 -21.82
N ILE A 238 -1.40 1.06 -21.67
CA ILE A 238 -0.16 0.78 -22.42
C ILE A 238 -0.36 0.67 -23.92
N ASP A 239 -1.59 0.37 -24.35
CA ASP A 239 -2.00 0.31 -25.76
C ASP A 239 -2.33 1.70 -26.35
N GLY A 240 -2.23 2.75 -25.53
CA GLY A 240 -2.53 4.14 -25.92
C GLY A 240 -4.01 4.52 -25.76
N THR A 241 -4.89 3.60 -25.39
CA THR A 241 -6.30 3.90 -25.16
C THR A 241 -6.50 4.63 -23.84
N MET A 242 -7.47 5.54 -23.79
CA MET A 242 -7.86 6.22 -22.55
C MET A 242 -8.85 5.38 -21.78
N TYR A 243 -8.60 5.20 -20.49
CA TYR A 243 -9.57 4.54 -19.62
C TYR A 243 -10.83 5.40 -19.48
N ALA A 244 -12.01 4.75 -19.44
CA ALA A 244 -13.29 5.46 -19.51
C ALA A 244 -13.56 6.37 -18.29
N ASP A 245 -13.12 5.94 -17.12
CA ASP A 245 -13.32 6.68 -15.88
C ASP A 245 -12.12 7.59 -15.59
N SER A 246 -12.39 8.75 -15.00
CA SER A 246 -11.38 9.66 -14.47
C SER A 246 -11.15 9.39 -13.00
N GLY A 247 -9.91 9.59 -12.55
CA GLY A 247 -9.53 9.46 -11.15
C GLY A 247 -9.31 10.81 -10.50
N ARG A 248 -9.54 10.89 -9.19
CA ARG A 248 -9.22 12.07 -8.39
C ARG A 248 -7.98 11.82 -7.55
N VAL A 249 -7.08 12.80 -7.53
CA VAL A 249 -5.91 12.76 -6.64
C VAL A 249 -6.37 12.97 -5.20
N GLU A 250 -6.15 11.95 -4.36
CA GLU A 250 -6.55 11.98 -2.96
C GLU A 250 -5.42 12.40 -2.02
N THR A 251 -4.18 12.00 -2.36
CA THR A 251 -3.06 12.24 -1.47
C THR A 251 -1.80 12.64 -2.22
N ILE A 252 -1.04 13.54 -1.61
CA ILE A 252 0.32 13.89 -1.98
C ILE A 252 1.20 13.50 -0.79
N SER A 253 2.25 12.70 -1.01
CA SER A 253 3.19 12.36 0.04
C SER A 253 3.85 13.63 0.59
N GLY A 254 3.87 13.79 1.91
CA GLY A 254 4.62 14.87 2.56
C GLY A 254 6.13 14.61 2.62
N VAL A 255 6.60 13.48 2.10
CA VAL A 255 8.01 13.07 2.12
C VAL A 255 8.54 13.05 0.69
N ILE A 256 9.65 13.75 0.46
CA ILE A 256 10.38 13.76 -0.80
C ILE A 256 11.32 12.55 -0.79
N ASP A 257 11.27 11.74 -1.83
CA ASP A 257 12.26 10.68 -2.05
C ASP A 257 13.61 11.33 -2.36
N GLN A 258 14.58 11.12 -1.47
CA GLN A 258 15.92 11.73 -1.55
C GLN A 258 16.74 11.22 -2.73
N THR A 259 16.42 10.05 -3.26
CA THR A 259 17.13 9.44 -4.38
C THR A 259 16.69 10.03 -5.72
N THR A 260 15.38 10.29 -5.85
CA THR A 260 14.77 10.73 -7.12
C THR A 260 14.38 12.21 -7.12
N GLY A 261 14.36 12.88 -5.94
CA GLY A 261 13.86 14.25 -5.79
C GLY A 261 12.39 14.38 -6.20
N SER A 262 11.59 13.34 -5.95
CA SER A 262 10.19 13.29 -6.35
C SER A 262 9.25 13.04 -5.18
N VAL A 263 8.00 13.41 -5.37
CA VAL A 263 6.91 13.22 -4.40
C VAL A 263 5.88 12.30 -5.00
N THR A 264 5.50 11.27 -4.26
CA THR A 264 4.50 10.30 -4.71
C THR A 264 3.09 10.83 -4.47
N MET A 265 2.27 10.68 -5.48
CA MET A 265 0.85 11.02 -5.48
C MET A 265 0.02 9.76 -5.67
N ARG A 266 -1.18 9.77 -5.12
CA ARG A 266 -2.14 8.69 -5.27
C ARG A 266 -3.47 9.24 -5.76
N ALA A 267 -3.97 8.66 -6.85
CA ALA A 267 -5.31 8.92 -7.37
C ALA A 267 -6.18 7.65 -7.23
N LEU A 268 -7.44 7.84 -6.89
CA LEU A 268 -8.48 6.82 -6.88
C LEU A 268 -9.16 6.80 -8.24
#